data_c0d54e5ef428e7a79870d9b0558bf146
#
_entry.id   c0d54e5ef428e7a79870d9b0558bf146
#
_cell.length_a   1.000
_cell.length_b   1.000
_cell.length_c   1.000
_cell.angle_alpha   90.00
_cell.angle_beta   90.00
_cell.angle_gamma   90.00
#
_symmetry.space_group_name_H-M   'P 1'
#
loop_
_entity.id
_entity.type
_entity.pdbx_description
1 polymer ?
#
loop_
_entity_poly.entity_id
_entity_poly.type
_entity_poly.pdbx_seq_one_letter_code
_entity_poly.pdbx_strand_id
1 'polypeptide(L)'
;MLKSSTVCVIAESPSGAHFAKLGPMETDAQLRGCDPILCAHLLRKVDGHLIDLLQSLTANEWNLQTIASQWKVRDVAAHLLDTVLRKLSLVRDSCFVGHAKPQSPQDVIALVNRLNQEGVAVYSRLSPVVLIELMTIACHQSADFHESLDPFGCAAFNVSWAGEETSLNWFDTARELTERWHHQQQIRLATARPGLMTPELYNPVLDCFVRGLPFAYRHTDAPVGTSILLEISGECGGKWVLSKETDHWSFVRESPNKVACRVTLPQAIAWRVFTKGIVRDSVRGQVQIEGDQALADGILGLTAIVG
;
A
#
# COMPACT_ATOMS: atom_id res chain seq x y z
N MET A 1 -36.27 -30.41 -38.72
CA MET A 1 -35.80 -30.33 -40.13
C MET A 1 -34.42 -29.76 -40.11
N LEU A 2 -33.59 -30.64 -40.56
CA LEU A 2 -32.35 -30.54 -41.31
C LEU A 2 -31.08 -30.00 -40.65
N LYS A 3 -30.22 -30.99 -40.43
CA LYS A 3 -28.77 -30.97 -40.18
C LYS A 3 -28.02 -30.32 -41.34
N SER A 4 -26.92 -29.67 -41.02
CA SER A 4 -25.77 -29.60 -41.95
C SER A 4 -24.47 -29.77 -41.17
N SER A 5 -23.83 -30.90 -41.44
CA SER A 5 -22.46 -31.24 -41.05
C SER A 5 -21.52 -30.66 -42.08
N THR A 6 -20.42 -30.04 -41.64
CA THR A 6 -19.28 -29.77 -42.54
C THR A 6 -18.02 -30.45 -41.97
N VAL A 7 -17.50 -31.30 -42.81
CA VAL A 7 -16.35 -32.20 -42.60
C VAL A 7 -15.06 -31.38 -42.67
N CYS A 8 -14.16 -31.63 -41.75
CA CYS A 8 -12.80 -31.08 -41.70
C CYS A 8 -11.89 -31.98 -42.56
N VAL A 9 -11.21 -31.40 -43.54
CA VAL A 9 -10.20 -32.09 -44.36
C VAL A 9 -8.82 -31.83 -43.74
N ILE A 10 -8.13 -32.90 -43.43
CA ILE A 10 -6.75 -32.92 -42.93
C ILE A 10 -5.82 -32.81 -44.15
N ALA A 11 -4.91 -31.83 -44.19
CA ALA A 11 -3.79 -31.77 -45.12
C ALA A 11 -2.49 -31.98 -44.34
N GLU A 12 -1.70 -32.94 -44.80
CA GLU A 12 -0.42 -33.37 -44.27
C GLU A 12 0.70 -32.36 -44.61
N SER A 13 1.66 -32.27 -43.69
CA SER A 13 2.85 -31.38 -43.70
C SER A 13 4.00 -31.93 -44.56
N PRO A 14 4.96 -31.09 -44.96
CA PRO A 14 6.33 -31.54 -45.10
C PRO A 14 7.29 -30.91 -44.12
N SER A 15 8.19 -31.77 -43.70
CA SER A 15 9.32 -31.71 -42.82
C SER A 15 10.24 -30.50 -42.85
N GLY A 16 10.79 -30.18 -41.68
CA GLY A 16 12.17 -29.71 -41.53
C GLY A 16 12.33 -28.19 -41.38
N ALA A 17 12.15 -27.64 -40.17
CA ALA A 17 12.77 -26.38 -39.78
C ALA A 17 13.34 -26.50 -38.36
N HIS A 18 14.61 -26.18 -38.23
CA HIS A 18 15.33 -26.09 -36.94
C HIS A 18 14.59 -25.15 -35.99
N PHE A 19 14.09 -25.69 -34.91
CA PHE A 19 13.63 -24.86 -33.76
C PHE A 19 14.86 -24.28 -33.04
N ALA A 20 15.18 -23.03 -33.32
CA ALA A 20 15.97 -22.22 -32.41
C ALA A 20 15.22 -22.16 -31.06
N LYS A 21 15.88 -22.56 -29.99
CA LYS A 21 15.38 -22.37 -28.61
C LYS A 21 15.25 -20.87 -28.39
N LEU A 22 14.04 -20.34 -28.54
CA LEU A 22 13.66 -19.05 -27.98
C LEU A 22 13.75 -19.22 -26.45
N GLY A 23 14.61 -18.45 -25.80
CA GLY A 23 14.63 -18.31 -24.34
C GLY A 23 13.24 -17.86 -23.85
N PRO A 24 12.94 -17.98 -22.56
CA PRO A 24 11.66 -17.55 -22.02
C PRO A 24 11.44 -16.08 -22.42
N MET A 25 10.39 -15.81 -23.23
CA MET A 25 9.89 -14.47 -23.42
C MET A 25 9.57 -13.94 -22.02
N GLU A 26 10.31 -12.91 -21.58
CA GLU A 26 9.85 -12.06 -20.47
C GLU A 26 8.46 -11.58 -20.88
N THR A 27 7.44 -12.09 -20.21
CA THR A 27 6.11 -11.53 -20.32
C THR A 27 6.24 -10.10 -19.81
N ASP A 28 6.02 -9.13 -20.71
CA ASP A 28 5.99 -7.71 -20.35
C ASP A 28 5.07 -7.56 -19.15
N ALA A 29 5.65 -7.35 -17.97
CA ALA A 29 4.89 -7.23 -16.74
C ALA A 29 4.02 -5.98 -16.89
N GLN A 30 2.71 -6.17 -16.88
CA GLN A 30 1.72 -5.11 -17.04
C GLN A 30 2.03 -3.97 -16.07
N LEU A 31 2.12 -2.73 -16.57
CA LEU A 31 2.32 -1.54 -15.77
C LEU A 31 1.14 -1.35 -14.82
N ARG A 32 1.44 -0.94 -13.58
CA ARG A 32 0.46 -0.71 -12.51
C ARG A 32 0.22 0.79 -12.32
N GLY A 33 -0.70 1.13 -11.45
CA GLY A 33 -0.95 2.52 -11.02
C GLY A 33 -2.18 3.17 -11.66
N CYS A 34 -2.83 2.53 -12.64
CA CYS A 34 -3.95 3.13 -13.38
C CYS A 34 -5.33 2.60 -12.98
N ASP A 35 -5.41 1.39 -12.41
CA ASP A 35 -6.69 0.74 -12.10
C ASP A 35 -7.05 0.90 -10.61
N PRO A 36 -8.36 0.91 -10.25
CA PRO A 36 -8.79 0.91 -8.85
C PRO A 36 -8.26 -0.30 -8.07
N ILE A 37 -7.91 -0.11 -6.81
CA ILE A 37 -7.42 -1.18 -5.92
C ILE A 37 -8.62 -1.72 -5.12
N LEU A 38 -9.29 -2.75 -5.64
CA LEU A 38 -10.46 -3.34 -5.02
C LEU A 38 -10.04 -4.39 -3.97
N CYS A 39 -9.73 -3.96 -2.76
CA CYS A 39 -9.07 -4.78 -1.74
C CYS A 39 -9.86 -4.95 -0.42
N ALA A 40 -11.14 -4.58 -0.36
CA ALA A 40 -11.94 -4.68 0.86
C ALA A 40 -11.92 -6.09 1.48
N HIS A 41 -12.02 -7.14 0.66
CA HIS A 41 -11.97 -8.55 1.06
C HIS A 41 -10.64 -8.96 1.72
N LEU A 42 -9.55 -8.22 1.50
CA LEU A 42 -8.23 -8.50 2.08
C LEU A 42 -8.11 -8.00 3.52
N LEU A 43 -8.93 -7.05 3.95
CA LEU A 43 -8.90 -6.52 5.31
C LEU A 43 -9.10 -7.64 6.33
N ARG A 44 -10.13 -8.47 6.15
CA ARG A 44 -10.42 -9.63 7.01
C ARG A 44 -9.23 -10.59 7.12
N LYS A 45 -8.55 -10.82 5.99
CA LYS A 45 -7.39 -11.71 5.93
C LYS A 45 -6.18 -11.13 6.67
N VAL A 46 -5.89 -9.85 6.46
CA VAL A 46 -4.78 -9.15 7.14
C VAL A 46 -5.05 -9.06 8.64
N ASP A 47 -6.29 -8.77 9.05
CA ASP A 47 -6.69 -8.74 10.45
C ASP A 47 -6.58 -10.11 11.12
N GLY A 48 -6.99 -11.19 10.44
CA GLY A 48 -6.79 -12.56 10.94
C GLY A 48 -5.32 -12.86 11.21
N HIS A 49 -4.43 -12.52 10.28
CA HIS A 49 -2.98 -12.67 10.47
C HIS A 49 -2.43 -11.79 11.61
N LEU A 50 -3.03 -10.63 11.87
CA LEU A 50 -2.66 -9.78 13.01
C LEU A 50 -3.06 -10.46 14.33
N ILE A 51 -4.29 -10.95 14.43
CA ILE A 51 -4.80 -11.61 15.63
C ILE A 51 -3.96 -12.85 15.96
N ASP A 52 -3.68 -13.71 14.97
CA ASP A 52 -2.82 -14.89 15.12
C ASP A 52 -1.42 -14.50 15.60
N LEU A 53 -0.84 -13.43 15.02
CA LEU A 53 0.46 -12.92 15.45
C LEU A 53 0.42 -12.50 16.92
N LEU A 54 -0.53 -11.64 17.29
CA LEU A 54 -0.63 -11.12 18.66
C LEU A 54 -0.87 -12.21 19.69
N GLN A 55 -1.68 -13.24 19.38
CA GLN A 55 -1.91 -14.41 20.23
C GLN A 55 -0.66 -15.25 20.45
N SER A 56 0.25 -15.26 19.47
CA SER A 56 1.49 -16.04 19.52
C SER A 56 2.62 -15.37 20.31
N LEU A 57 2.47 -14.07 20.67
CA LEU A 57 3.53 -13.30 21.33
C LEU A 57 3.70 -13.68 22.80
N THR A 58 4.95 -13.82 23.22
CA THR A 58 5.33 -13.92 24.63
C THR A 58 5.23 -12.57 25.34
N ALA A 59 5.16 -12.59 26.68
CA ALA A 59 5.10 -11.36 27.48
C ALA A 59 6.28 -10.40 27.22
N ASN A 60 7.46 -10.93 26.91
CA ASN A 60 8.64 -10.12 26.59
C ASN A 60 8.53 -9.49 25.19
N GLU A 61 7.98 -10.21 24.20
CA GLU A 61 7.83 -9.69 22.83
C GLU A 61 6.87 -8.50 22.76
N TRP A 62 5.84 -8.44 23.61
CA TRP A 62 4.97 -7.27 23.72
C TRP A 62 5.69 -5.97 24.10
N ASN A 63 6.89 -6.06 24.69
CA ASN A 63 7.69 -4.92 25.15
C ASN A 63 8.88 -4.60 24.21
N LEU A 64 9.05 -5.34 23.11
CA LEU A 64 10.11 -5.07 22.13
C LEU A 64 9.87 -3.72 21.44
N GLN A 65 10.98 -3.02 21.20
CA GLN A 65 10.99 -1.78 20.43
C GLN A 65 10.77 -2.09 18.96
N THR A 66 9.88 -1.37 18.29
CA THR A 66 9.69 -1.45 16.84
C THR A 66 10.56 -0.44 16.11
N ILE A 67 10.53 -0.47 14.77
CA ILE A 67 11.21 0.56 13.94
C ILE A 67 10.54 1.93 14.06
N ALA A 68 9.31 2.02 14.55
CA ALA A 68 8.72 3.27 14.98
C ALA A 68 9.31 3.63 16.36
N SER A 69 10.24 4.58 16.39
CA SER A 69 11.11 4.85 17.55
C SER A 69 10.36 5.17 18.84
N GLN A 70 9.14 5.66 18.75
CA GLN A 70 8.30 6.01 19.91
C GLN A 70 7.38 4.86 20.36
N TRP A 71 7.29 3.75 19.59
CA TRP A 71 6.32 2.70 19.81
C TRP A 71 6.95 1.32 19.98
N LYS A 72 6.58 0.65 21.05
CA LYS A 72 6.81 -0.78 21.26
C LYS A 72 5.71 -1.58 20.54
N VAL A 73 5.87 -2.90 20.50
CA VAL A 73 4.86 -3.82 19.94
C VAL A 73 3.47 -3.57 20.53
N ARG A 74 3.35 -3.41 21.84
CA ARG A 74 2.07 -3.10 22.51
C ARG A 74 1.45 -1.78 22.06
N ASP A 75 2.28 -0.78 21.77
CA ASP A 75 1.81 0.55 21.38
C ASP A 75 1.29 0.51 19.93
N VAL A 76 1.96 -0.23 19.05
CA VAL A 76 1.48 -0.48 17.68
C VAL A 76 0.16 -1.25 17.69
N ALA A 77 0.01 -2.28 18.54
CA ALA A 77 -1.25 -3.01 18.67
C ALA A 77 -2.38 -2.12 19.25
N ALA A 78 -2.06 -1.26 20.23
CA ALA A 78 -3.00 -0.28 20.79
C ALA A 78 -3.45 0.74 19.74
N HIS A 79 -2.50 1.24 18.92
CA HIS A 79 -2.79 2.14 17.80
C HIS A 79 -3.72 1.50 16.78
N LEU A 80 -3.46 0.26 16.36
CA LEU A 80 -4.31 -0.46 15.41
C LEU A 80 -5.74 -0.64 15.94
N LEU A 81 -5.91 -0.97 17.23
CA LEU A 81 -7.23 -1.05 17.85
C LEU A 81 -7.95 0.29 17.82
N ASP A 82 -7.25 1.36 18.22
CA ASP A 82 -7.82 2.71 18.27
C ASP A 82 -8.29 3.18 16.87
N THR A 83 -7.45 2.99 15.83
CA THR A 83 -7.79 3.42 14.46
C THR A 83 -9.02 2.71 13.93
N VAL A 84 -9.16 1.40 14.19
CA VAL A 84 -10.33 0.63 13.78
C VAL A 84 -11.60 1.11 14.49
N LEU A 85 -11.55 1.29 15.82
CA LEU A 85 -12.69 1.78 16.62
C LEU A 85 -13.10 3.20 16.21
N ARG A 86 -12.12 4.09 16.01
CA ARG A 86 -12.39 5.45 15.52
C ARG A 86 -13.07 5.45 14.14
N LYS A 87 -12.60 4.63 13.20
CA LYS A 87 -13.19 4.53 11.86
C LYS A 87 -14.64 4.08 11.94
N LEU A 88 -14.94 3.07 12.74
CA LEU A 88 -16.31 2.61 12.95
C LEU A 88 -17.19 3.72 13.54
N SER A 89 -16.74 4.40 14.60
CA SER A 89 -17.48 5.47 15.21
C SER A 89 -17.70 6.67 14.27
N LEU A 90 -16.62 7.16 13.65
CA LEU A 90 -16.67 8.38 12.85
C LEU A 90 -17.36 8.18 11.50
N VAL A 91 -17.14 7.05 10.85
CA VAL A 91 -17.58 6.84 9.45
C VAL A 91 -18.84 5.97 9.40
N ARG A 92 -18.80 4.75 9.95
CA ARG A 92 -19.96 3.86 9.94
C ARG A 92 -21.14 4.45 10.71
N ASP A 93 -20.88 4.94 11.92
CA ASP A 93 -21.93 5.40 12.83
C ASP A 93 -22.16 6.92 12.75
N SER A 94 -21.36 7.64 11.92
CA SER A 94 -21.42 9.10 11.77
C SER A 94 -21.38 9.86 13.11
N CYS A 95 -20.68 9.29 14.09
CA CYS A 95 -20.57 9.85 15.42
C CYS A 95 -19.22 10.54 15.62
N PHE A 96 -19.23 11.86 15.63
CA PHE A 96 -18.06 12.70 15.85
C PHE A 96 -18.22 13.50 17.12
N VAL A 97 -17.52 13.11 18.20
CA VAL A 97 -17.61 13.77 19.50
C VAL A 97 -16.29 14.47 19.85
N GLY A 98 -16.40 15.75 20.22
CA GLY A 98 -15.36 16.42 21.01
C GLY A 98 -14.18 17.06 20.25
N HIS A 99 -14.24 17.21 18.93
CA HIS A 99 -13.14 17.85 18.18
C HIS A 99 -13.65 18.98 17.29
N ALA A 100 -12.94 20.12 17.29
CA ALA A 100 -13.18 21.17 16.31
C ALA A 100 -12.86 20.64 14.91
N LYS A 101 -13.66 21.02 13.90
CA LYS A 101 -13.36 20.68 12.51
C LYS A 101 -12.00 21.27 12.11
N PRO A 102 -11.05 20.50 11.56
CA PRO A 102 -9.82 21.01 11.01
C PRO A 102 -10.10 22.06 9.93
N GLN A 103 -9.35 23.15 9.93
CA GLN A 103 -9.50 24.24 8.96
C GLN A 103 -8.38 24.25 7.92
N SER A 104 -7.31 23.48 8.15
CA SER A 104 -6.15 23.37 7.27
C SER A 104 -5.60 21.96 7.23
N PRO A 105 -4.79 21.59 6.23
CA PRO A 105 -4.07 20.31 6.21
C PRO A 105 -3.19 20.10 7.46
N GLN A 106 -2.60 21.17 8.00
CA GLN A 106 -1.78 21.13 9.22
C GLN A 106 -2.63 20.78 10.44
N ASP A 107 -3.87 21.29 10.53
CA ASP A 107 -4.79 20.95 11.61
C ASP A 107 -5.21 19.48 11.54
N VAL A 108 -5.37 18.92 10.34
CA VAL A 108 -5.65 17.48 10.15
C VAL A 108 -4.49 16.65 10.69
N ILE A 109 -3.25 16.98 10.32
CA ILE A 109 -2.06 16.28 10.82
C ILE A 109 -1.97 16.37 12.34
N ALA A 110 -2.14 17.57 12.91
CA ALA A 110 -2.10 17.79 14.34
C ALA A 110 -3.21 17.01 15.08
N LEU A 111 -4.42 16.97 14.53
CA LEU A 111 -5.53 16.21 15.06
C LEU A 111 -5.23 14.70 15.03
N VAL A 112 -4.79 14.17 13.90
CA VAL A 112 -4.45 12.74 13.76
C VAL A 112 -3.36 12.33 14.75
N ASN A 113 -2.29 13.13 14.86
CA ASN A 113 -1.18 12.86 15.79
C ASN A 113 -1.65 12.84 17.25
N ARG A 114 -2.50 13.80 17.63
CA ARG A 114 -3.09 13.85 18.97
C ARG A 114 -3.96 12.62 19.24
N LEU A 115 -4.86 12.28 18.31
CA LEU A 115 -5.73 11.11 18.46
C LEU A 115 -4.92 9.81 18.56
N ASN A 116 -3.85 9.68 17.79
CA ASN A 116 -2.96 8.52 17.86
C ASN A 116 -2.27 8.43 19.22
N GLN A 117 -1.77 9.55 19.77
CA GLN A 117 -1.18 9.62 21.09
C GLN A 117 -2.18 9.24 22.20
N GLU A 118 -3.38 9.84 22.18
CA GLU A 118 -4.45 9.57 23.15
C GLU A 118 -4.88 8.10 23.09
N GLY A 119 -5.09 7.53 21.91
CA GLY A 119 -5.48 6.14 21.70
C GLY A 119 -4.42 5.17 22.21
N VAL A 120 -3.15 5.37 21.86
CA VAL A 120 -2.04 4.56 22.39
C VAL A 120 -1.98 4.67 23.91
N ALA A 121 -2.08 5.86 24.50
CA ALA A 121 -2.07 6.05 25.95
C ALA A 121 -3.23 5.33 26.66
N VAL A 122 -4.37 5.19 26.03
CA VAL A 122 -5.54 4.48 26.57
C VAL A 122 -5.37 2.97 26.42
N TYR A 123 -5.16 2.48 25.21
CA TYR A 123 -5.24 1.05 24.91
C TYR A 123 -3.98 0.26 25.24
N SER A 124 -2.80 0.89 25.30
CA SER A 124 -1.57 0.21 25.73
C SER A 124 -1.59 -0.23 27.22
N ARG A 125 -2.56 0.25 28.00
CA ARG A 125 -2.79 -0.16 29.40
C ARG A 125 -3.57 -1.47 29.53
N LEU A 126 -4.20 -1.92 28.44
CA LEU A 126 -4.94 -3.19 28.46
C LEU A 126 -3.98 -4.37 28.55
N SER A 127 -4.44 -5.45 29.16
CA SER A 127 -3.74 -6.72 29.07
C SER A 127 -3.78 -7.23 27.62
N PRO A 128 -2.77 -8.01 27.15
CA PRO A 128 -2.79 -8.60 25.82
C PRO A 128 -4.09 -9.33 25.49
N VAL A 129 -4.64 -10.08 26.44
CA VAL A 129 -5.90 -10.83 26.25
C VAL A 129 -7.05 -9.90 25.93
N VAL A 130 -7.29 -8.88 26.75
CA VAL A 130 -8.39 -7.92 26.55
C VAL A 130 -8.20 -7.14 25.25
N LEU A 131 -6.96 -6.72 24.93
CA LEU A 131 -6.67 -5.99 23.70
C LEU A 131 -6.99 -6.85 22.47
N ILE A 132 -6.60 -8.13 22.46
CA ILE A 132 -6.86 -9.07 21.36
C ILE A 132 -8.36 -9.34 21.21
N GLU A 133 -9.10 -9.52 22.30
CA GLU A 133 -10.56 -9.72 22.26
C GLU A 133 -11.27 -8.53 21.64
N LEU A 134 -10.95 -7.30 22.06
CA LEU A 134 -11.50 -6.09 21.48
C LEU A 134 -11.10 -5.91 20.01
N MET A 135 -9.83 -6.19 19.69
CA MET A 135 -9.32 -6.14 18.32
C MET A 135 -10.10 -7.09 17.41
N THR A 136 -10.34 -8.32 17.86
CA THR A 136 -11.07 -9.34 17.11
C THR A 136 -12.47 -8.84 16.74
N ILE A 137 -13.21 -8.31 17.71
CA ILE A 137 -14.56 -7.79 17.48
C ILE A 137 -14.53 -6.58 16.54
N ALA A 138 -13.63 -5.63 16.80
CA ALA A 138 -13.54 -4.39 16.04
C ALA A 138 -13.12 -4.65 14.57
N CYS A 139 -12.15 -5.52 14.35
CA CYS A 139 -11.68 -5.90 13.01
C CYS A 139 -12.77 -6.59 12.19
N HIS A 140 -13.55 -7.51 12.79
CA HIS A 140 -14.70 -8.11 12.12
C HIS A 140 -15.70 -7.07 11.65
N GLN A 141 -16.14 -6.19 12.56
CA GLN A 141 -17.09 -5.13 12.22
C GLN A 141 -16.55 -4.16 11.15
N SER A 142 -15.25 -3.86 11.20
CA SER A 142 -14.62 -2.99 10.22
C SER A 142 -14.50 -3.65 8.86
N ALA A 143 -14.21 -4.95 8.79
CA ALA A 143 -14.20 -5.69 7.52
C ALA A 143 -15.59 -5.72 6.90
N ASP A 144 -16.65 -6.06 7.68
CA ASP A 144 -18.04 -6.02 7.22
C ASP A 144 -18.43 -4.64 6.67
N PHE A 145 -18.01 -3.57 7.39
CA PHE A 145 -18.26 -2.21 6.95
C PHE A 145 -17.61 -1.89 5.60
N HIS A 146 -16.31 -2.15 5.44
CA HIS A 146 -15.60 -1.88 4.19
C HIS A 146 -16.08 -2.73 3.02
N GLU A 147 -16.47 -3.99 3.27
CA GLU A 147 -17.06 -4.87 2.26
C GLU A 147 -18.46 -4.40 1.81
N SER A 148 -19.19 -3.66 2.66
CA SER A 148 -20.51 -3.12 2.34
C SER A 148 -20.49 -1.81 1.54
N LEU A 149 -19.34 -1.13 1.45
CA LEU A 149 -19.21 0.14 0.75
C LEU A 149 -19.28 -0.06 -0.77
N ASP A 150 -19.97 0.85 -1.47
CA ASP A 150 -19.75 1.00 -2.92
C ASP A 150 -18.31 1.51 -3.14
N PRO A 151 -17.43 0.75 -3.80
CA PRO A 151 -16.04 1.16 -4.00
C PRO A 151 -15.90 2.46 -4.79
N PHE A 152 -16.87 2.81 -5.62
CA PHE A 152 -16.87 4.04 -6.42
C PHE A 152 -17.71 5.16 -5.79
N GLY A 153 -18.29 4.94 -4.61
CA GLY A 153 -18.91 5.97 -3.81
C GLY A 153 -17.86 6.91 -3.20
N CYS A 154 -18.31 8.12 -2.78
CA CYS A 154 -17.46 9.11 -2.15
C CYS A 154 -17.01 8.65 -0.75
N ALA A 155 -15.72 8.71 -0.47
CA ALA A 155 -15.19 8.38 0.84
C ALA A 155 -15.42 9.49 1.86
N ALA A 156 -15.54 9.12 3.14
CA ALA A 156 -15.67 10.08 4.23
C ALA A 156 -14.37 10.88 4.47
N PHE A 157 -13.22 10.30 4.15
CA PHE A 157 -11.92 10.95 4.25
C PHE A 157 -11.15 10.84 2.95
N ASN A 158 -10.49 11.94 2.58
CA ASN A 158 -9.62 11.96 1.43
C ASN A 158 -8.23 11.37 1.75
N VAL A 159 -7.57 10.86 0.71
CA VAL A 159 -6.19 10.38 0.79
C VAL A 159 -5.25 11.54 0.51
N SER A 160 -5.10 12.42 1.50
CA SER A 160 -4.42 13.72 1.36
C SER A 160 -2.94 13.61 1.00
N TRP A 161 -2.23 12.58 1.44
CA TRP A 161 -0.83 12.36 1.06
C TRP A 161 -0.65 12.00 -0.43
N ALA A 162 -1.72 11.55 -1.09
CA ALA A 162 -1.75 11.38 -2.55
C ALA A 162 -2.22 12.64 -3.30
N GLY A 163 -2.52 13.73 -2.58
CA GLY A 163 -2.93 15.01 -3.14
C GLY A 163 -4.41 15.08 -3.50
N GLU A 164 -5.23 14.12 -3.04
CA GLU A 164 -6.66 14.14 -3.32
C GLU A 164 -7.40 15.12 -2.38
N GLU A 165 -8.29 15.93 -2.94
CA GLU A 165 -9.25 16.76 -2.19
C GLU A 165 -10.47 15.95 -1.79
N THR A 166 -10.88 15.00 -2.64
CA THR A 166 -11.94 14.01 -2.39
C THR A 166 -11.46 12.66 -2.91
N SER A 167 -11.77 11.59 -2.19
CA SER A 167 -11.40 10.23 -2.59
C SER A 167 -12.63 9.35 -2.80
N LEU A 168 -12.47 8.29 -3.56
CA LEU A 168 -13.44 7.21 -3.65
C LEU A 168 -13.18 6.16 -2.54
N ASN A 169 -14.22 5.42 -2.17
CA ASN A 169 -14.14 4.41 -1.11
C ASN A 169 -13.07 3.33 -1.39
N TRP A 170 -12.82 2.96 -2.66
CA TRP A 170 -11.76 2.00 -2.97
C TRP A 170 -10.39 2.50 -2.52
N PHE A 171 -10.11 3.81 -2.66
CA PHE A 171 -8.80 4.35 -2.30
C PHE A 171 -8.66 4.53 -0.78
N ASP A 172 -9.71 4.99 -0.10
CA ASP A 172 -9.73 5.05 1.37
C ASP A 172 -9.62 3.63 1.97
N THR A 173 -10.26 2.63 1.39
CA THR A 173 -10.14 1.22 1.79
C THR A 173 -8.73 0.67 1.53
N ALA A 174 -8.10 1.01 0.40
CA ALA A 174 -6.72 0.63 0.13
C ALA A 174 -5.76 1.28 1.13
N ARG A 175 -5.98 2.54 1.52
CA ARG A 175 -5.23 3.20 2.60
C ARG A 175 -5.41 2.48 3.93
N GLU A 176 -6.61 2.05 4.30
CA GLU A 176 -6.83 1.25 5.51
C GLU A 176 -6.07 -0.08 5.46
N LEU A 177 -6.01 -0.72 4.29
CA LEU A 177 -5.20 -1.93 4.12
C LEU A 177 -3.71 -1.65 4.35
N THR A 178 -3.19 -0.51 3.83
CA THR A 178 -1.78 -0.14 4.05
C THR A 178 -1.47 0.11 5.52
N GLU A 179 -2.36 0.78 6.25
CA GLU A 179 -2.23 1.04 7.70
C GLU A 179 -2.10 -0.28 8.48
N ARG A 180 -3.00 -1.22 8.23
CA ARG A 180 -3.01 -2.52 8.92
C ARG A 180 -1.79 -3.37 8.55
N TRP A 181 -1.44 -3.39 7.26
CA TRP A 181 -0.34 -4.19 6.75
C TRP A 181 1.02 -3.69 7.27
N HIS A 182 1.32 -2.40 7.16
CA HIS A 182 2.65 -1.88 7.52
C HIS A 182 2.88 -1.86 9.04
N HIS A 183 1.87 -1.53 9.83
CA HIS A 183 1.96 -1.62 11.29
C HIS A 183 2.15 -3.07 11.76
N GLN A 184 1.47 -4.03 11.12
CA GLN A 184 1.72 -5.43 11.41
C GLN A 184 3.16 -5.84 11.01
N GLN A 185 3.72 -5.31 9.92
CA GLN A 185 5.12 -5.53 9.54
C GLN A 185 6.10 -4.94 10.57
N GLN A 186 5.78 -3.83 11.20
CA GLN A 186 6.59 -3.29 12.30
C GLN A 186 6.66 -4.27 13.48
N ILE A 187 5.53 -4.89 13.86
CA ILE A 187 5.49 -5.93 14.89
C ILE A 187 6.28 -7.16 14.45
N ARG A 188 6.06 -7.65 13.23
CA ARG A 188 6.75 -8.82 12.68
C ARG A 188 8.26 -8.64 12.63
N LEU A 189 8.72 -7.45 12.24
CA LEU A 189 10.14 -7.14 12.21
C LEU A 189 10.75 -7.13 13.61
N ALA A 190 10.08 -6.52 14.59
CA ALA A 190 10.53 -6.45 15.99
C ALA A 190 10.60 -7.84 16.65
N THR A 191 9.70 -8.75 16.28
CA THR A 191 9.57 -10.10 16.87
C THR A 191 10.24 -11.19 16.05
N ALA A 192 10.91 -10.83 14.93
CA ALA A 192 11.51 -11.76 13.97
C ALA A 192 10.53 -12.84 13.45
N ARG A 193 9.25 -12.48 13.29
CA ARG A 193 8.17 -13.34 12.80
C ARG A 193 7.76 -12.93 11.38
N PRO A 194 8.39 -13.45 10.31
CA PRO A 194 8.09 -13.06 8.93
C PRO A 194 6.64 -13.39 8.56
N GLY A 195 6.10 -12.69 7.57
CA GLY A 195 4.76 -12.92 7.04
C GLY A 195 4.26 -11.75 6.19
N LEU A 196 3.09 -11.94 5.55
CA LEU A 196 2.39 -10.96 4.70
C LEU A 196 3.13 -10.52 3.41
N MET A 197 4.35 -10.99 3.19
CA MET A 197 5.14 -10.70 1.98
C MET A 197 4.73 -11.66 0.85
N THR A 198 3.45 -11.68 0.51
CA THR A 198 2.86 -12.46 -0.59
C THR A 198 2.29 -11.54 -1.64
N PRO A 199 2.27 -11.91 -2.93
CA PRO A 199 1.69 -11.08 -3.99
C PRO A 199 0.26 -10.63 -3.68
N GLU A 200 -0.58 -11.52 -3.15
CA GLU A 200 -1.96 -11.20 -2.78
C GLU A 200 -2.09 -10.05 -1.79
N LEU A 201 -1.24 -10.04 -0.74
CA LEU A 201 -1.36 -9.08 0.36
C LEU A 201 -0.49 -7.84 0.17
N TYR A 202 0.67 -7.98 -0.48
CA TYR A 202 1.61 -6.87 -0.57
C TYR A 202 1.52 -6.08 -1.88
N ASN A 203 1.10 -6.70 -3.01
CA ASN A 203 0.92 -5.94 -4.25
C ASN A 203 -0.08 -4.77 -4.12
N PRO A 204 -1.28 -4.97 -3.50
CA PRO A 204 -2.22 -3.87 -3.31
C PRO A 204 -1.66 -2.75 -2.42
N VAL A 205 -0.86 -3.12 -1.41
CA VAL A 205 -0.20 -2.16 -0.52
C VAL A 205 0.83 -1.32 -1.26
N LEU A 206 1.70 -1.97 -2.06
CA LEU A 206 2.68 -1.26 -2.89
C LEU A 206 2.00 -0.34 -3.90
N ASP A 207 0.95 -0.83 -4.58
CA ASP A 207 0.21 -0.03 -5.55
C ASP A 207 -0.45 1.18 -4.87
N CYS A 208 -1.01 1.01 -3.67
CA CYS A 208 -1.57 2.11 -2.90
C CYS A 208 -0.51 3.16 -2.52
N PHE A 209 0.65 2.75 -1.99
CA PHE A 209 1.71 3.69 -1.63
C PHE A 209 2.18 4.50 -2.83
N VAL A 210 2.38 3.83 -3.96
CA VAL A 210 2.89 4.45 -5.19
C VAL A 210 1.92 5.50 -5.75
N ARG A 211 0.60 5.42 -5.46
CA ARG A 211 -0.39 6.44 -5.86
C ARG A 211 -0.06 7.86 -5.41
N GLY A 212 0.81 8.02 -4.41
CA GLY A 212 1.29 9.34 -3.99
C GLY A 212 2.34 9.96 -4.91
N LEU A 213 2.89 9.22 -5.89
CA LEU A 213 3.95 9.76 -6.75
C LEU A 213 3.53 10.98 -7.57
N PRO A 214 2.38 11.03 -8.26
CA PRO A 214 1.96 12.23 -8.98
C PRO A 214 2.01 13.48 -8.11
N PHE A 215 1.55 13.37 -6.87
CA PHE A 215 1.58 14.47 -5.91
C PHE A 215 3.00 14.78 -5.41
N ALA A 216 3.84 13.77 -5.19
CA ALA A 216 5.23 13.97 -4.81
C ALA A 216 6.01 14.76 -5.88
N TYR A 217 5.70 14.53 -7.16
CA TYR A 217 6.32 15.22 -8.29
C TYR A 217 5.63 16.52 -8.71
N ARG A 218 4.57 16.98 -8.06
CA ARG A 218 3.77 18.17 -8.48
C ARG A 218 4.57 19.45 -8.70
N HIS A 219 5.71 19.60 -8.04
CA HIS A 219 6.63 20.73 -8.15
C HIS A 219 7.90 20.41 -8.92
N THR A 220 8.02 19.21 -9.48
CA THR A 220 9.17 18.82 -10.28
C THR A 220 8.96 19.28 -11.72
N ASP A 221 9.79 20.22 -12.15
CA ASP A 221 9.78 20.70 -13.52
C ASP A 221 10.55 19.76 -14.43
N ALA A 222 9.95 19.43 -15.58
CA ALA A 222 10.54 18.58 -16.61
C ALA A 222 9.81 18.80 -17.93
N PRO A 223 10.45 18.55 -19.10
CA PRO A 223 9.77 18.57 -20.39
C PRO A 223 8.59 17.60 -20.46
N VAL A 224 7.51 17.99 -21.13
CA VAL A 224 6.37 17.10 -21.41
C VAL A 224 6.86 15.80 -22.08
N GLY A 225 6.34 14.67 -21.63
CA GLY A 225 6.76 13.34 -22.06
C GLY A 225 7.97 12.77 -21.33
N THR A 226 8.59 13.52 -20.40
CA THR A 226 9.60 12.97 -19.49
C THR A 226 8.98 11.85 -18.67
N SER A 227 9.60 10.67 -18.67
CA SER A 227 9.06 9.48 -18.01
C SER A 227 10.03 8.93 -16.97
N ILE A 228 9.47 8.46 -15.85
CA ILE A 228 10.19 7.88 -14.73
C ILE A 228 9.63 6.48 -14.48
N LEU A 229 10.49 5.47 -14.45
CA LEU A 229 10.11 4.10 -14.10
C LEU A 229 10.51 3.81 -12.64
N LEU A 230 9.53 3.48 -11.83
CA LEU A 230 9.73 2.82 -10.55
C LEU A 230 9.57 1.30 -10.76
N GLU A 231 10.58 0.55 -10.37
CA GLU A 231 10.56 -0.91 -10.33
C GLU A 231 10.79 -1.38 -8.90
N ILE A 232 9.84 -2.12 -8.35
CA ILE A 232 10.03 -2.81 -7.09
C ILE A 232 10.32 -4.27 -7.42
N SER A 233 11.54 -4.70 -7.12
CA SER A 233 12.01 -6.05 -7.44
C SER A 233 11.57 -7.08 -6.39
N GLY A 234 11.34 -8.31 -6.83
CA GLY A 234 10.90 -9.44 -6.02
C GLY A 234 9.53 -9.95 -6.43
N GLU A 235 9.10 -11.07 -5.86
CA GLU A 235 7.85 -11.76 -6.21
C GLU A 235 6.60 -10.87 -6.03
N CYS A 236 6.61 -10.02 -4.99
CA CYS A 236 5.55 -9.06 -4.72
C CYS A 236 5.73 -7.73 -5.44
N GLY A 237 6.76 -7.59 -6.24
CA GLY A 237 7.12 -6.36 -6.91
C GLY A 237 6.19 -5.96 -8.04
N GLY A 238 6.56 -4.90 -8.76
CA GLY A 238 5.82 -4.39 -9.90
C GLY A 238 6.54 -3.23 -10.55
N LYS A 239 5.97 -2.73 -11.65
CA LYS A 239 6.49 -1.61 -12.43
C LYS A 239 5.42 -0.53 -12.54
N TRP A 240 5.81 0.70 -12.31
CA TRP A 240 4.97 1.89 -12.45
C TRP A 240 5.73 2.93 -13.25
N VAL A 241 5.09 3.48 -14.25
CA VAL A 241 5.68 4.56 -15.06
C VAL A 241 4.87 5.82 -14.85
N LEU A 242 5.56 6.86 -14.41
CA LEU A 242 5.05 8.21 -14.28
C LEU A 242 5.50 9.02 -15.50
N SER A 243 4.60 9.76 -16.14
CA SER A 243 4.89 10.65 -17.25
C SER A 243 4.53 12.08 -16.91
N LYS A 244 5.35 13.03 -17.34
CA LYS A 244 5.06 14.47 -17.25
C LYS A 244 4.09 14.86 -18.35
N GLU A 245 2.90 15.27 -17.95
CA GLU A 245 1.93 15.95 -18.80
C GLU A 245 2.21 17.47 -18.85
N THR A 246 1.33 18.24 -19.47
CA THR A 246 1.52 19.69 -19.60
C THR A 246 1.67 20.40 -18.25
N ASP A 247 0.84 20.03 -17.28
CA ASP A 247 0.72 20.72 -15.98
C ASP A 247 0.85 19.81 -14.75
N HIS A 248 0.82 18.49 -14.95
CA HIS A 248 0.87 17.50 -13.87
C HIS A 248 1.70 16.28 -14.25
N TRP A 249 1.85 15.34 -13.33
CA TRP A 249 2.40 14.02 -13.53
C TRP A 249 1.29 12.97 -13.42
N SER A 250 1.31 11.97 -14.29
CA SER A 250 0.31 10.90 -14.30
C SER A 250 0.93 9.53 -14.54
N PHE A 251 0.25 8.46 -14.10
CA PHE A 251 0.63 7.11 -14.47
C PHE A 251 0.21 6.78 -15.90
N VAL A 252 1.05 5.99 -16.59
CA VAL A 252 0.77 5.52 -17.94
C VAL A 252 0.60 4.00 -17.98
N ARG A 253 -0.24 3.51 -18.91
CA ARG A 253 -0.51 2.08 -19.07
C ARG A 253 0.49 1.38 -19.97
N GLU A 254 1.20 2.13 -20.80
CA GLU A 254 2.15 1.60 -21.77
C GLU A 254 3.55 2.09 -21.41
N SER A 255 4.53 1.18 -21.54
CA SER A 255 5.93 1.53 -21.28
C SER A 255 6.46 2.40 -22.41
N PRO A 256 6.99 3.59 -22.12
CA PRO A 256 7.64 4.40 -23.15
C PRO A 256 8.94 3.70 -23.63
N ASN A 257 9.33 3.95 -24.88
CA ASN A 257 10.56 3.39 -25.45
C ASN A 257 11.82 3.79 -24.68
N LYS A 258 11.77 4.93 -23.99
CA LYS A 258 12.88 5.46 -23.19
C LYS A 258 12.33 6.16 -21.95
N VAL A 259 12.92 5.86 -20.79
CA VAL A 259 12.67 6.58 -19.53
C VAL A 259 13.85 7.49 -19.20
N ALA A 260 13.57 8.66 -18.65
CA ALA A 260 14.60 9.62 -18.22
C ALA A 260 15.30 9.16 -16.93
N CYS A 261 14.56 8.47 -16.07
CA CYS A 261 15.06 7.91 -14.83
C CYS A 261 14.41 6.55 -14.56
N ARG A 262 15.22 5.59 -14.09
CA ARG A 262 14.76 4.31 -13.55
C ARG A 262 15.23 4.20 -12.10
N VAL A 263 14.32 3.87 -11.20
CA VAL A 263 14.63 3.59 -9.80
C VAL A 263 14.18 2.17 -9.47
N THR A 264 15.11 1.33 -9.05
CA THR A 264 14.82 -0.05 -8.64
C THR A 264 15.02 -0.21 -7.14
N LEU A 265 13.97 -0.68 -6.45
CA LEU A 265 13.91 -0.92 -5.01
C LEU A 265 13.62 -2.40 -4.73
N PRO A 266 14.34 -3.09 -3.82
CA PRO A 266 13.91 -4.38 -3.32
C PRO A 266 12.60 -4.29 -2.54
N GLN A 267 11.67 -5.24 -2.75
CA GLN A 267 10.39 -5.30 -2.03
C GLN A 267 10.56 -5.27 -0.50
N ALA A 268 11.64 -5.85 0.02
CA ALA A 268 11.91 -5.93 1.45
C ALA A 268 12.08 -4.56 2.12
N ILE A 269 12.53 -3.54 1.37
CA ILE A 269 12.75 -2.19 1.90
C ILE A 269 11.72 -1.17 1.40
N ALA A 270 11.00 -1.44 0.31
CA ALA A 270 10.10 -0.48 -0.33
C ALA A 270 9.08 0.11 0.64
N TRP A 271 8.38 -0.73 1.41
CA TRP A 271 7.40 -0.25 2.39
C TRP A 271 8.02 0.65 3.47
N ARG A 272 9.26 0.35 3.91
CA ARG A 272 9.95 1.17 4.92
C ARG A 272 10.35 2.53 4.37
N VAL A 273 10.72 2.60 3.09
CA VAL A 273 11.01 3.87 2.40
C VAL A 273 9.75 4.73 2.38
N PHE A 274 8.60 4.15 1.98
CA PHE A 274 7.34 4.88 1.81
C PHE A 274 6.63 5.23 3.13
N THR A 275 7.01 4.59 4.26
CA THR A 275 6.40 4.83 5.58
C THR A 275 7.35 5.46 6.61
N LYS A 276 8.45 6.09 6.18
CA LYS A 276 9.48 6.66 7.06
C LYS A 276 10.15 5.61 8.00
N GLY A 277 9.95 4.31 7.74
CA GLY A 277 10.49 3.23 8.57
C GLY A 277 11.99 2.97 8.38
N ILE A 278 12.69 3.83 7.61
CA ILE A 278 14.12 3.74 7.37
C ILE A 278 14.68 5.11 6.99
N VAL A 279 15.92 5.37 7.42
CA VAL A 279 16.65 6.56 7.00
C VAL A 279 17.08 6.41 5.55
N ARG A 280 16.71 7.35 4.67
CA ARG A 280 16.95 7.28 3.22
C ARG A 280 18.42 7.02 2.86
N ASP A 281 19.34 7.68 3.54
CA ASP A 281 20.77 7.52 3.27
C ASP A 281 21.28 6.11 3.57
N SER A 282 20.64 5.39 4.52
CA SER A 282 21.01 4.02 4.86
C SER A 282 20.63 2.98 3.81
N VAL A 283 19.74 3.32 2.88
CA VAL A 283 19.27 2.42 1.80
C VAL A 283 19.83 2.76 0.44
N ARG A 284 20.59 3.87 0.29
CA ARG A 284 21.17 4.27 -1.01
C ARG A 284 21.96 3.15 -1.68
N GLY A 285 22.67 2.33 -0.93
CA GLY A 285 23.40 1.18 -1.45
C GLY A 285 22.54 0.00 -1.91
N GLN A 286 21.23 0.01 -1.60
CA GLN A 286 20.25 -1.02 -1.98
C GLN A 286 19.31 -0.54 -3.08
N VAL A 287 19.39 0.74 -3.45
CA VAL A 287 18.58 1.38 -4.50
C VAL A 287 19.46 1.53 -5.73
N GLN A 288 18.97 1.05 -6.86
CA GLN A 288 19.63 1.29 -8.15
C GLN A 288 18.92 2.45 -8.84
N ILE A 289 19.72 3.42 -9.32
CA ILE A 289 19.21 4.58 -10.06
C ILE A 289 19.97 4.67 -11.37
N GLU A 290 19.24 4.66 -12.48
CA GLU A 290 19.77 4.83 -13.84
C GLU A 290 19.16 6.08 -14.47
N GLY A 291 19.97 6.87 -15.15
CA GLY A 291 19.53 8.11 -15.80
C GLY A 291 19.62 9.33 -14.88
N ASP A 292 18.62 10.20 -14.93
CA ASP A 292 18.62 11.47 -14.20
C ASP A 292 18.41 11.27 -12.68
N GLN A 293 19.48 11.48 -11.91
CA GLN A 293 19.50 11.31 -10.46
C GLN A 293 18.54 12.28 -9.73
N ALA A 294 18.34 13.49 -10.24
CA ALA A 294 17.46 14.46 -9.62
C ALA A 294 16.00 14.03 -9.66
N LEU A 295 15.62 13.27 -10.70
CA LEU A 295 14.28 12.71 -10.79
C LEU A 295 14.02 11.56 -9.80
N ALA A 296 15.04 10.89 -9.30
CA ALA A 296 14.88 9.82 -8.32
C ALA A 296 14.43 10.34 -6.93
N ASP A 297 14.73 11.59 -6.61
CA ASP A 297 14.43 12.17 -5.29
C ASP A 297 12.92 12.20 -4.99
N GLY A 298 12.06 12.36 -6.00
CA GLY A 298 10.62 12.29 -5.84
C GLY A 298 10.12 10.91 -5.36
N ILE A 299 10.69 9.82 -5.89
CA ILE A 299 10.39 8.45 -5.45
C ILE A 299 10.89 8.22 -4.04
N LEU A 300 12.17 8.53 -3.78
CA LEU A 300 12.77 8.34 -2.46
C LEU A 300 12.16 9.30 -1.41
N GLY A 301 11.59 10.41 -1.88
CA GLY A 301 10.89 11.41 -1.09
C GLY A 301 9.46 11.09 -0.73
N LEU A 302 8.85 10.10 -1.41
CA LEU A 302 7.46 9.73 -1.17
C LEU A 302 7.24 9.33 0.29
N THR A 303 6.20 9.89 0.88
CA THR A 303 5.69 9.50 2.20
C THR A 303 4.19 9.24 2.05
N ALA A 304 3.79 8.00 2.20
CA ALA A 304 2.44 7.52 1.96
C ALA A 304 1.70 7.20 3.28
N ILE A 305 1.94 8.02 4.30
CA ILE A 305 1.29 7.95 5.61
C ILE A 305 1.01 9.36 6.13
N VAL A 306 0.06 9.48 7.06
CA VAL A 306 -0.23 10.72 7.78
C VAL A 306 0.30 10.57 9.20
N GLY A 307 1.21 11.49 9.63
CA GLY A 307 1.75 11.50 11.00
C GLY A 307 3.24 11.68 11.05
#